data_3c60bf92f3514ba22732c3ad46eebd57
#
_entry.id   3c60bf92f3514ba22732c3ad46eebd57
#
_cell.length_a   1.000
_cell.length_b   1.000
_cell.length_c   1.000
_cell.angle_alpha   90.00
_cell.angle_beta   90.00
_cell.angle_gamma   90.00
#
_symmetry.space_group_name_H-M   'P 1'
#
loop_
_entity.id
_entity.type
_entity.pdbx_description
1 polymer ?
#
loop_
_entity_poly.entity_id
_entity_poly.type
_entity_poly.pdbx_seq_one_letter_code
_entity_poly.pdbx_strand_id
1 'polypeptide(L)'
;MLHCIEAVLPEMQVRGRGHIVGVASLAGYRALPTAAAYGASKSALIHFLQSVRFHLERESIAVTVVNPGFVRTPLTDKNDFHMPCLIEADDAARRIRRALSRGKRDIAFPAPFSWFIGLCRIIPMPLYSVIMRRVWKKTERQ
;
A
#
# COMPACT_ATOMS: atom_id res chain seq x y z
N MET A 1 11.19 3.29 -8.39
CA MET A 1 11.18 3.68 -6.95
C MET A 1 12.58 3.59 -6.33
N LEU A 2 13.27 2.45 -6.35
CA LEU A 2 14.61 2.33 -5.73
C LEU A 2 15.57 3.38 -6.29
N HIS A 3 15.74 3.48 -7.59
CA HIS A 3 16.59 4.50 -8.22
C HIS A 3 16.20 5.95 -7.87
N CYS A 4 14.90 6.22 -7.63
CA CYS A 4 14.49 7.55 -7.15
C CYS A 4 14.99 7.81 -5.73
N ILE A 5 14.97 6.80 -4.87
CA ILE A 5 15.48 6.90 -3.50
C ILE A 5 17.01 7.07 -3.53
N GLU A 6 17.72 6.25 -4.29
CA GLU A 6 19.18 6.36 -4.48
C GLU A 6 19.60 7.76 -4.94
N ALA A 7 18.81 8.36 -5.85
CA ALA A 7 19.12 9.70 -6.38
C ALA A 7 18.96 10.84 -5.36
N VAL A 8 17.99 10.72 -4.42
CA VAL A 8 17.68 11.82 -3.49
C VAL A 8 18.25 11.61 -2.08
N LEU A 9 18.56 10.37 -1.72
CA LEU A 9 18.99 10.02 -0.37
C LEU A 9 20.31 10.70 0.05
N PRO A 10 21.36 10.75 -0.78
CA PRO A 10 22.62 11.39 -0.38
C PRO A 10 22.45 12.84 0.04
N GLU A 11 21.63 13.59 -0.69
CA GLU A 11 21.34 15.00 -0.35
C GLU A 11 20.53 15.13 0.94
N MET A 12 19.58 14.22 1.19
CA MET A 12 18.83 14.20 2.45
C MET A 12 19.74 13.89 3.64
N GLN A 13 20.71 12.98 3.46
CA GLN A 13 21.71 12.64 4.47
C GLN A 13 22.62 13.83 4.80
N VAL A 14 23.14 14.51 3.79
CA VAL A 14 23.98 15.72 3.98
C VAL A 14 23.21 16.82 4.71
N ARG A 15 21.92 16.99 4.41
CA ARG A 15 21.07 18.00 5.08
C ARG A 15 20.62 17.58 6.48
N GLY A 16 20.80 16.30 6.87
CA GLY A 16 20.30 15.75 8.13
C GLY A 16 18.76 15.83 8.27
N ARG A 17 18.03 15.87 7.16
CA ARG A 17 16.57 15.91 7.13
C ARG A 17 16.02 15.46 5.77
N GLY A 18 14.91 14.74 5.80
CA GLY A 18 14.23 14.29 4.59
C GLY A 18 12.94 13.56 4.90
N HIS A 19 12.13 13.35 3.88
CA HIS A 19 10.93 12.52 4.00
C HIS A 19 10.70 11.73 2.72
N ILE A 20 10.80 10.42 2.81
CA ILE A 20 10.50 9.48 1.71
C ILE A 20 9.08 8.98 1.90
N VAL A 21 8.23 9.20 0.89
CA VAL A 21 6.86 8.72 0.89
C VAL A 21 6.68 7.74 -0.27
N GLY A 22 6.48 6.47 0.04
CA GLY A 22 6.24 5.43 -0.96
C GLY A 22 4.77 5.05 -1.07
N VAL A 23 4.22 5.10 -2.28
CA VAL A 23 2.83 4.69 -2.55
C VAL A 23 2.80 3.24 -3.00
N ALA A 24 2.45 2.36 -2.06
CA ALA A 24 2.25 0.93 -2.30
C ALA A 24 0.76 0.62 -2.63
N SER A 25 0.16 -0.36 -1.96
CA SER A 25 -1.25 -0.73 -2.08
C SER A 25 -1.64 -1.71 -0.99
N LEU A 26 -2.90 -1.78 -0.62
CA LEU A 26 -3.47 -2.86 0.20
C LEU A 26 -3.32 -4.24 -0.46
N ALA A 27 -3.20 -4.30 -1.79
CA ALA A 27 -2.90 -5.53 -2.53
C ALA A 27 -1.52 -6.12 -2.18
N GLY A 28 -0.60 -5.33 -1.62
CA GLY A 28 0.68 -5.82 -1.10
C GLY A 28 0.60 -6.46 0.29
N TYR A 29 -0.55 -6.43 0.97
CA TYR A 29 -0.69 -6.98 2.32
C TYR A 29 -0.86 -8.51 2.32
N ARG A 30 -1.57 -9.04 1.34
CA ARG A 30 -1.86 -10.46 1.22
C ARG A 30 -2.07 -10.84 -0.24
N ALA A 31 -1.74 -12.08 -0.60
CA ALA A 31 -1.95 -12.60 -1.95
C ALA A 31 -3.43 -12.51 -2.35
N LEU A 32 -3.71 -11.88 -3.48
CA LEU A 32 -5.04 -11.78 -4.06
C LEU A 32 -5.06 -12.51 -5.41
N PRO A 33 -6.15 -13.23 -5.73
CA PRO A 33 -6.34 -13.77 -7.07
C PRO A 33 -6.19 -12.68 -8.13
N THR A 34 -5.72 -13.02 -9.32
CA THR A 34 -5.48 -12.10 -10.47
C THR A 34 -4.46 -10.97 -10.26
N ALA A 35 -3.97 -10.75 -9.04
CA ALA A 35 -3.06 -9.65 -8.73
C ALA A 35 -1.62 -10.12 -8.37
N ALA A 36 -1.17 -11.29 -8.87
CA ALA A 36 0.08 -11.90 -8.43
C ALA A 36 1.29 -10.98 -8.62
N ALA A 37 1.58 -10.54 -9.83
CA ALA A 37 2.73 -9.66 -10.12
C ALA A 37 2.57 -8.28 -9.46
N TYR A 38 1.39 -7.69 -9.54
CA TYR A 38 1.08 -6.40 -8.90
C TYR A 38 1.22 -6.48 -7.38
N GLY A 39 0.56 -7.45 -6.75
CA GLY A 39 0.63 -7.67 -5.31
C GLY A 39 2.06 -7.93 -4.83
N ALA A 40 2.82 -8.78 -5.54
CA ALA A 40 4.22 -9.05 -5.23
C ALA A 40 5.08 -7.76 -5.30
N SER A 41 4.91 -6.95 -6.34
CA SER A 41 5.63 -5.67 -6.48
C SER A 41 5.34 -4.69 -5.34
N LYS A 42 4.06 -4.61 -4.93
CA LYS A 42 3.63 -3.74 -3.83
C LYS A 42 4.04 -4.27 -2.46
N SER A 43 4.05 -5.59 -2.28
CA SER A 43 4.58 -6.23 -1.07
C SER A 43 6.08 -5.98 -0.92
N ALA A 44 6.85 -6.14 -2.00
CA ALA A 44 8.27 -5.84 -2.01
C ALA A 44 8.55 -4.37 -1.63
N LEU A 45 7.76 -3.43 -2.17
CA LEU A 45 7.89 -2.01 -1.85
C LEU A 45 7.57 -1.72 -0.38
N ILE A 46 6.51 -2.31 0.16
CA ILE A 46 6.15 -2.18 1.59
C ILE A 46 7.31 -2.67 2.46
N HIS A 47 7.78 -3.89 2.19
CA HIS A 47 8.84 -4.50 2.96
C HIS A 47 10.14 -3.69 2.90
N PHE A 48 10.53 -3.26 1.70
CA PHE A 48 11.72 -2.42 1.50
C PHE A 48 11.64 -1.12 2.31
N LEU A 49 10.55 -0.36 2.18
CA LEU A 49 10.39 0.92 2.88
C LEU A 49 10.34 0.76 4.39
N GLN A 50 9.69 -0.30 4.89
CA GLN A 50 9.66 -0.60 6.32
C GLN A 50 11.05 -0.98 6.84
N SER A 51 11.84 -1.71 6.05
CA SER A 51 13.20 -2.12 6.43
C SER A 51 14.17 -0.93 6.49
N VAL A 52 14.19 -0.10 5.45
CA VAL A 52 15.10 1.07 5.41
C VAL A 52 14.70 2.15 6.43
N ARG A 53 13.43 2.20 6.85
CA ARG A 53 12.93 3.12 7.87
C ARG A 53 13.76 3.09 9.14
N PHE A 54 14.08 1.90 9.65
CA PHE A 54 14.85 1.73 10.90
C PHE A 54 16.23 2.37 10.84
N HIS A 55 16.83 2.41 9.66
CA HIS A 55 18.13 3.03 9.45
C HIS A 55 17.99 4.55 9.25
N LEU A 56 17.10 4.96 8.36
CA LEU A 56 16.96 6.37 7.96
C LEU A 56 16.40 7.26 9.06
N GLU A 57 15.60 6.73 9.99
CA GLU A 57 15.12 7.48 11.15
C GLU A 57 16.26 7.93 12.07
N ARG A 58 17.37 7.18 12.15
CA ARG A 58 18.57 7.59 12.89
C ARG A 58 19.25 8.79 12.24
N GLU A 59 19.04 8.98 10.96
CA GLU A 59 19.58 10.08 10.16
C GLU A 59 18.58 11.25 10.03
N SER A 60 17.52 11.25 10.84
CA SER A 60 16.43 12.23 10.81
C SER A 60 15.69 12.27 9.46
N ILE A 61 15.70 11.17 8.72
CA ILE A 61 14.96 11.02 7.46
C ILE A 61 13.72 10.18 7.72
N ALA A 62 12.56 10.78 7.55
CA ALA A 62 11.27 10.12 7.75
C ALA A 62 10.94 9.19 6.57
N VAL A 63 10.34 8.04 6.84
CA VAL A 63 9.83 7.13 5.81
C VAL A 63 8.37 6.80 6.07
N THR A 64 7.51 7.08 5.11
CA THR A 64 6.07 6.78 5.16
C THR A 64 5.68 5.83 4.04
N VAL A 65 4.91 4.81 4.39
CA VAL A 65 4.29 3.88 3.43
C VAL A 65 2.80 4.19 3.32
N VAL A 66 2.34 4.46 2.10
CA VAL A 66 0.94 4.70 1.80
C VAL A 66 0.36 3.47 1.11
N ASN A 67 -0.68 2.90 1.67
CA ASN A 67 -1.35 1.69 1.18
C ASN A 67 -2.81 2.00 0.85
N PRO A 68 -3.11 2.55 -0.34
CA PRO A 68 -4.48 2.77 -0.78
C PRO A 68 -5.19 1.45 -1.08
N GLY A 69 -6.51 1.45 -0.89
CA GLY A 69 -7.41 0.50 -1.55
C GLY A 69 -7.68 0.95 -2.99
N PHE A 70 -8.94 0.80 -3.43
CA PHE A 70 -9.33 1.24 -4.77
C PHE A 70 -9.52 2.76 -4.80
N VAL A 71 -8.83 3.40 -5.73
CA VAL A 71 -8.92 4.85 -6.00
C VAL A 71 -9.27 5.02 -7.47
N ARG A 72 -10.29 5.83 -7.78
CA ARG A 72 -10.69 6.13 -9.16
C ARG A 72 -9.58 6.86 -9.90
N THR A 73 -9.09 6.25 -10.95
CA THR A 73 -8.04 6.78 -11.83
C THR A 73 -8.22 6.18 -13.23
N PRO A 74 -7.65 6.75 -14.28
CA PRO A 74 -7.69 6.14 -15.61
C PRO A 74 -7.16 4.70 -15.69
N LEU A 75 -6.33 4.30 -14.70
CA LEU A 75 -5.85 2.93 -14.58
C LEU A 75 -6.93 2.00 -14.03
N THR A 76 -7.66 2.43 -13.00
CA THR A 76 -8.72 1.62 -12.37
C THR A 76 -10.01 1.63 -13.17
N ASP A 77 -10.25 2.63 -14.02
CA ASP A 77 -11.40 2.68 -14.92
C ASP A 77 -11.38 1.58 -16.01
N LYS A 78 -10.21 0.94 -16.20
CA LYS A 78 -10.05 -0.22 -17.08
C LYS A 78 -10.42 -1.55 -16.43
N ASN A 79 -10.71 -1.54 -15.13
CA ASN A 79 -11.08 -2.75 -14.40
C ASN A 79 -12.57 -3.05 -14.61
N ASP A 80 -12.87 -4.28 -14.99
CA ASP A 80 -14.21 -4.84 -15.22
C ASP A 80 -14.75 -5.65 -14.05
N PHE A 81 -14.12 -5.54 -12.88
CA PHE A 81 -14.55 -6.20 -11.64
C PHE A 81 -15.01 -5.19 -10.58
N HIS A 82 -15.84 -5.66 -9.65
CA HIS A 82 -16.32 -4.84 -8.54
C HIS A 82 -15.16 -4.37 -7.64
N MET A 83 -15.04 -3.06 -7.41
CA MET A 83 -14.04 -2.43 -6.57
C MET A 83 -14.68 -1.93 -5.26
N PRO A 84 -14.63 -2.72 -4.17
CA PRO A 84 -15.25 -2.33 -2.92
C PRO A 84 -14.59 -1.08 -2.32
N CYS A 85 -15.42 -0.20 -1.77
CA CYS A 85 -14.96 1.04 -1.13
C CYS A 85 -14.11 1.94 -2.04
N LEU A 86 -14.43 1.98 -3.34
CA LEU A 86 -13.80 2.90 -4.29
C LEU A 86 -13.93 4.34 -3.81
N ILE A 87 -12.84 5.10 -3.83
CA ILE A 87 -12.81 6.53 -3.48
C ILE A 87 -12.25 7.36 -4.63
N GLU A 88 -12.60 8.63 -4.66
CA GLU A 88 -12.08 9.58 -5.64
C GLU A 88 -10.60 9.95 -5.38
N ALA A 89 -9.87 10.29 -6.43
CA ALA A 89 -8.45 10.62 -6.35
C ALA A 89 -8.19 11.81 -5.41
N ASP A 90 -9.03 12.85 -5.45
CA ASP A 90 -8.92 14.01 -4.58
C ASP A 90 -9.14 13.66 -3.10
N ASP A 91 -10.05 12.71 -2.81
CA ASP A 91 -10.26 12.25 -1.44
C ASP A 91 -9.05 11.45 -0.93
N ALA A 92 -8.48 10.61 -1.78
CA ALA A 92 -7.24 9.91 -1.49
C ALA A 92 -6.10 10.89 -1.18
N ALA A 93 -5.92 11.92 -2.01
CA ALA A 93 -4.91 12.96 -1.82
C ALA A 93 -5.10 13.72 -0.50
N ARG A 94 -6.35 14.12 -0.17
CA ARG A 94 -6.68 14.77 1.11
C ARG A 94 -6.34 13.89 2.31
N ARG A 95 -6.65 12.57 2.25
CA ARG A 95 -6.34 11.60 3.31
C ARG A 95 -4.84 11.46 3.51
N ILE A 96 -4.08 11.31 2.43
CA ILE A 96 -2.62 11.21 2.46
C ILE A 96 -2.04 12.47 3.08
N ARG A 97 -2.37 13.66 2.56
CA ARG A 97 -1.86 14.94 3.08
C ARG A 97 -2.13 15.12 4.57
N ARG A 98 -3.37 14.84 5.02
CA ARG A 98 -3.74 14.93 6.45
C ARG A 98 -2.97 13.92 7.32
N ALA A 99 -2.69 12.74 6.81
CA ALA A 99 -1.94 11.75 7.56
C ALA A 99 -0.45 12.11 7.63
N LEU A 100 0.12 12.61 6.54
CA LEU A 100 1.51 13.10 6.50
C LEU A 100 1.72 14.29 7.43
N SER A 101 0.79 15.27 7.47
CA SER A 101 0.88 16.41 8.39
C SER A 101 0.79 16.02 9.87
N ARG A 102 0.28 14.82 10.17
CA ARG A 102 0.25 14.22 11.51
C ARG A 102 1.43 13.30 11.81
N GLY A 103 2.42 13.25 10.94
CA GLY A 103 3.60 12.40 11.09
C GLY A 103 3.33 10.89 11.01
N LYS A 104 2.21 10.46 10.40
CA LYS A 104 1.92 9.03 10.28
C LYS A 104 2.92 8.33 9.38
N ARG A 105 3.42 7.18 9.84
CA ARG A 105 4.42 6.37 9.14
C ARG A 105 3.81 5.30 8.23
N ASP A 106 2.63 4.82 8.57
CA ASP A 106 1.86 3.86 7.78
C ASP A 106 0.44 4.41 7.59
N ILE A 107 0.06 4.60 6.33
CA ILE A 107 -1.20 5.20 5.93
C ILE A 107 -1.96 4.18 5.09
N ALA A 108 -3.08 3.68 5.60
CA ALA A 108 -3.94 2.73 4.88
C ALA A 108 -5.38 3.25 4.87
N PHE A 109 -6.03 3.20 3.72
CA PHE A 109 -7.40 3.68 3.56
C PHE A 109 -8.10 3.03 2.35
N PRO A 110 -9.45 3.06 2.31
CA PRO A 110 -10.39 3.54 3.33
C PRO A 110 -10.41 2.62 4.56
N ALA A 111 -10.72 3.18 5.74
CA ALA A 111 -10.58 2.47 7.02
C ALA A 111 -11.29 1.11 7.10
N PRO A 112 -12.58 0.93 6.75
CA PRO A 112 -13.22 -0.38 6.87
C PRO A 112 -12.52 -1.45 6.02
N PHE A 113 -12.16 -1.12 4.79
CA PHE A 113 -11.50 -2.04 3.86
C PHE A 113 -10.07 -2.34 4.27
N SER A 114 -9.30 -1.33 4.69
CA SER A 114 -7.92 -1.52 5.14
C SER A 114 -7.83 -2.35 6.42
N TRP A 115 -8.78 -2.22 7.34
CA TRP A 115 -8.85 -3.05 8.54
C TRP A 115 -9.14 -4.51 8.20
N PHE A 116 -10.11 -4.74 7.30
CA PHE A 116 -10.42 -6.10 6.83
C PHE A 116 -9.19 -6.76 6.18
N ILE A 117 -8.53 -6.07 5.24
CA ILE A 117 -7.33 -6.61 4.58
C ILE A 117 -6.18 -6.77 5.59
N GLY A 118 -6.05 -5.86 6.55
CA GLY A 118 -5.09 -5.98 7.65
C GLY A 118 -5.32 -7.23 8.49
N LEU A 119 -6.56 -7.54 8.83
CA LEU A 119 -6.95 -8.76 9.54
C LEU A 119 -6.61 -10.03 8.71
N CYS A 120 -6.77 -9.98 7.39
CA CYS A 120 -6.41 -11.10 6.53
C CYS A 120 -4.92 -11.50 6.62
N ARG A 121 -4.03 -10.60 7.06
CA ARG A 121 -2.59 -10.90 7.21
C ARG A 121 -2.30 -11.94 8.28
N ILE A 122 -3.10 -11.98 9.34
CA ILE A 122 -2.90 -12.89 10.48
C ILE A 122 -3.60 -14.24 10.29
N ILE A 123 -4.46 -14.38 9.29
CA ILE A 123 -5.14 -15.65 9.00
C ILE A 123 -4.11 -16.66 8.48
N PRO A 124 -4.01 -17.88 9.05
CA PRO A 124 -3.14 -18.93 8.52
C PRO A 124 -3.42 -19.23 7.04
N MET A 125 -2.38 -19.47 6.25
CA MET A 125 -2.50 -19.63 4.79
C MET A 125 -3.50 -20.71 4.35
N PRO A 126 -3.60 -21.88 5.00
CA PRO A 126 -4.62 -22.88 4.62
C PRO A 126 -6.04 -22.34 4.72
N LEU A 127 -6.37 -21.66 5.83
CA LEU A 127 -7.70 -21.07 6.04
C LEU A 127 -7.98 -19.94 5.06
N TYR A 128 -7.00 -19.06 4.85
CA TYR A 128 -7.08 -17.98 3.88
C TYR A 128 -7.36 -18.51 2.45
N SER A 129 -6.66 -19.59 2.06
CA SER A 129 -6.84 -20.23 0.76
C SER A 129 -8.26 -20.77 0.54
N VAL A 130 -8.87 -21.34 1.58
CA VAL A 130 -10.27 -21.81 1.53
C VAL A 130 -11.22 -20.63 1.32
N ILE A 131 -11.03 -19.56 2.06
CA ILE A 131 -11.85 -18.33 1.93
C ILE A 131 -11.71 -17.75 0.52
N MET A 132 -10.48 -17.59 0.03
CA MET A 132 -10.23 -16.98 -1.27
C MET A 132 -10.74 -17.83 -2.43
N ARG A 133 -10.70 -19.16 -2.36
CA ARG A 133 -11.30 -20.06 -3.37
C ARG A 133 -12.81 -19.87 -3.45
N ARG A 134 -13.50 -19.62 -2.32
CA ARG A 134 -14.95 -19.36 -2.32
C ARG A 134 -15.29 -17.99 -2.91
N VAL A 135 -14.53 -16.96 -2.54
CA VAL A 135 -14.68 -15.60 -3.08
C VAL A 135 -14.46 -15.63 -4.60
N TRP A 136 -13.39 -16.25 -5.06
CA TRP A 136 -13.05 -16.37 -6.47
C TRP A 136 -14.15 -17.03 -7.31
N LYS A 137 -14.64 -18.21 -6.88
CA LYS A 137 -15.72 -18.92 -7.57
C LYS A 137 -17.01 -18.09 -7.69
N LYS A 138 -17.25 -17.17 -6.76
CA LYS A 138 -18.42 -16.27 -6.83
C LYS A 138 -18.21 -15.16 -7.87
N THR A 139 -17.00 -14.70 -8.04
CA THR A 139 -16.66 -13.62 -9.00
C THR A 139 -16.68 -14.11 -10.44
N GLU A 140 -16.28 -15.37 -10.71
CA GLU A 140 -16.34 -15.98 -12.06
C GLU A 140 -17.77 -16.29 -12.55
N ARG A 141 -18.77 -16.21 -11.69
CA ARG A 141 -20.19 -16.50 -12.02
C ARG A 141 -21.03 -15.26 -12.25
N GLN A 142 -20.44 -14.08 -12.18
CA GLN A 142 -21.08 -12.78 -12.49
C GLN A 142 -20.54 -12.20 -13.79
#